data_c1d078668406b3344eb7ad1cc4ac3682
#
_entry.id   c1d078668406b3344eb7ad1cc4ac3682
#
_cell.length_a   1.000
_cell.length_b   1.000
_cell.length_c   1.000
_cell.angle_alpha   90.00
_cell.angle_beta   90.00
_cell.angle_gamma   90.00
#
_symmetry.space_group_name_H-M   'P 1'
#
loop_
_entity.id
_entity.type
_entity.pdbx_description
1 polymer ?
#
loop_
_entity_poly.entity_id
_entity_poly.type
_entity_poly.pdbx_seq_one_letter_code
_entity_poly.pdbx_strand_id
1 'polypeptide(L)'
;MTAQTIIFPRGMVRAAGAVAWRPKKKGRKFVPGQAVAPKDFEVLLVHRPRYRDWSWPKGKAERNEPIPVAAAREVEEETGVLVSLGAPLTTQRYRLGSGHLKEVYYWTGNLDVSRAARATRKPVAKASKKEIDIASWMSPDRAREMLTRRGDRRMLTELVNRAARGELITSTTVLLRSADAVDRGKWGETESTRPLSRLGGAQAIDLVPLLSAFGVGRTYTSPWRACSQTVGPYAVIGQGKLSEKDFLTEASMGKDSGPAVDL
;
A
#
# COMPACT_ATOMS: atom_id res chain seq x y z
N MET A 1 13.71 20.88 -10.97
CA MET A 1 12.75 20.04 -11.70
C MET A 1 11.39 20.22 -11.05
N THR A 2 10.48 20.89 -11.74
CA THR A 2 9.10 21.09 -11.29
C THR A 2 8.42 19.73 -11.20
N ALA A 3 7.85 19.42 -10.05
CA ALA A 3 7.01 18.25 -9.89
C ALA A 3 5.91 18.32 -10.95
N GLN A 4 5.92 17.41 -11.92
CA GLN A 4 4.85 17.30 -12.89
C GLN A 4 3.59 16.90 -12.11
N THR A 5 2.71 17.86 -11.90
CA THR A 5 1.35 17.58 -11.47
C THR A 5 0.72 16.70 -12.54
N ILE A 6 0.49 15.43 -12.24
CA ILE A 6 -0.22 14.53 -13.14
C ILE A 6 -1.65 15.06 -13.26
N ILE A 7 -1.93 15.81 -14.31
CA ILE A 7 -3.27 16.31 -14.63
C ILE A 7 -4.05 15.12 -15.20
N PHE A 8 -4.98 14.59 -14.42
CA PHE A 8 -5.88 13.54 -14.90
C PHE A 8 -7.00 14.13 -15.77
N PRO A 9 -7.47 13.41 -16.79
CA PRO A 9 -8.58 13.87 -17.62
C PRO A 9 -9.80 14.23 -16.76
N ARG A 10 -10.43 15.36 -17.03
CA ARG A 10 -11.72 15.72 -16.39
C ARG A 10 -12.71 14.57 -16.63
N GLY A 11 -13.37 14.11 -15.58
CA GLY A 11 -14.35 13.03 -15.66
C GLY A 11 -13.83 11.62 -15.33
N MET A 12 -12.59 11.48 -14.82
CA MET A 12 -12.08 10.20 -14.34
C MET A 12 -12.36 10.02 -12.84
N VAL A 13 -13.00 8.91 -12.49
CA VAL A 13 -13.20 8.49 -11.10
C VAL A 13 -12.13 7.45 -10.75
N ARG A 14 -11.26 7.76 -9.80
CA ARG A 14 -10.27 6.82 -9.29
C ARG A 14 -10.81 6.14 -8.03
N ALA A 15 -10.58 4.83 -7.97
CA ALA A 15 -10.93 4.00 -6.85
C ALA A 15 -9.79 3.03 -6.58
N ALA A 16 -9.75 2.49 -5.38
CA ALA A 16 -8.73 1.52 -5.01
C ALA A 16 -9.29 0.48 -4.03
N GLY A 17 -8.67 -0.67 -3.97
CA GLY A 17 -9.00 -1.74 -3.05
C GLY A 17 -7.89 -2.78 -2.96
N ALA A 18 -8.12 -3.81 -2.17
CA ALA A 18 -7.20 -4.93 -2.11
C ALA A 18 -7.94 -6.27 -2.06
N VAL A 19 -7.30 -7.28 -2.64
CA VAL A 19 -7.70 -8.68 -2.45
C VAL A 19 -7.01 -9.19 -1.20
N ALA A 20 -7.69 -8.99 -0.06
CA ALA A 20 -7.20 -9.47 1.22
C ALA A 20 -7.27 -11.00 1.27
N TRP A 21 -6.19 -11.63 1.75
CA TRP A 21 -6.10 -13.07 1.90
C TRP A 21 -5.48 -13.46 3.25
N ARG A 22 -5.76 -14.69 3.68
CA ARG A 22 -5.19 -15.27 4.90
C ARG A 22 -5.01 -16.78 4.78
N PRO A 23 -4.09 -17.41 5.53
CA PRO A 23 -4.08 -18.85 5.68
C PRO A 23 -5.42 -19.35 6.24
N LYS A 24 -5.97 -20.42 5.67
CA LYS A 24 -7.23 -21.02 6.14
C LYS A 24 -7.08 -21.59 7.56
N LYS A 25 -5.95 -22.26 7.82
CA LYS A 25 -5.66 -22.78 9.18
C LYS A 25 -5.07 -21.66 10.02
N LYS A 26 -5.74 -21.30 11.11
CA LYS A 26 -5.26 -20.29 12.07
C LYS A 26 -3.85 -20.66 12.57
N GLY A 27 -2.96 -19.68 12.62
CA GLY A 27 -1.57 -19.86 13.06
C GLY A 27 -0.62 -20.45 12.00
N ARG A 28 -1.14 -20.94 10.87
CA ARG A 28 -0.27 -21.36 9.75
C ARG A 28 0.43 -20.12 9.16
N LYS A 29 1.74 -20.24 8.96
CA LYS A 29 2.53 -19.23 8.23
C LYS A 29 3.00 -19.82 6.92
N PHE A 30 2.99 -19.03 5.89
CA PHE A 30 3.63 -19.32 4.62
C PHE A 30 4.94 -18.54 4.54
N VAL A 31 5.89 -19.04 3.76
CA VAL A 31 7.17 -18.37 3.56
C VAL A 31 7.27 -17.84 2.12
N PRO A 32 8.04 -16.77 1.86
CA PRO A 32 8.28 -16.29 0.51
C PRO A 32 8.77 -17.40 -0.42
N GLY A 33 8.27 -17.41 -1.65
CA GLY A 33 8.59 -18.45 -2.63
C GLY A 33 7.79 -19.76 -2.48
N GLN A 34 7.03 -19.94 -1.39
CA GLN A 34 6.22 -21.13 -1.19
C GLN A 34 4.97 -21.14 -2.07
N ALA A 35 4.79 -22.19 -2.87
CA ALA A 35 3.53 -22.44 -3.57
C ALA A 35 2.40 -22.73 -2.56
N VAL A 36 1.27 -22.09 -2.74
CA VAL A 36 0.09 -22.23 -1.85
C VAL A 36 -1.11 -22.71 -2.66
N ALA A 37 -1.66 -23.86 -2.28
CA ALA A 37 -2.84 -24.40 -2.94
C ALA A 37 -4.12 -23.61 -2.56
N PRO A 38 -5.13 -23.50 -3.46
CA PRO A 38 -6.38 -22.78 -3.19
C PRO A 38 -7.12 -23.24 -1.93
N LYS A 39 -7.02 -24.51 -1.58
CA LYS A 39 -7.63 -25.08 -0.37
C LYS A 39 -6.98 -24.60 0.94
N ASP A 40 -5.78 -24.02 0.88
CA ASP A 40 -4.96 -23.66 2.03
C ASP A 40 -5.10 -22.19 2.45
N PHE A 41 -5.77 -21.36 1.66
CA PHE A 41 -6.01 -19.96 1.98
C PHE A 41 -7.45 -19.53 1.74
N GLU A 42 -7.82 -18.40 2.28
CA GLU A 42 -9.12 -17.75 2.13
C GLU A 42 -8.91 -16.32 1.63
N VAL A 43 -9.91 -15.81 0.94
CA VAL A 43 -10.01 -14.42 0.48
C VAL A 43 -11.22 -13.72 1.08
N LEU A 44 -11.13 -12.42 1.24
CA LEU A 44 -12.17 -11.59 1.85
C LEU A 44 -13.01 -10.91 0.77
N LEU A 45 -14.31 -11.19 0.75
CA LEU A 45 -15.28 -10.55 -0.11
C LEU A 45 -16.27 -9.72 0.71
N VAL A 46 -16.87 -8.73 0.04
CA VAL A 46 -17.96 -7.91 0.58
C VAL A 46 -19.23 -8.07 -0.26
N HIS A 47 -20.38 -8.11 0.41
CA HIS A 47 -21.70 -8.03 -0.21
C HIS A 47 -22.21 -6.59 -0.16
N ARG A 48 -22.72 -6.11 -1.30
CA ARG A 48 -23.25 -4.74 -1.45
C ARG A 48 -24.75 -4.82 -1.74
N PRO A 49 -25.60 -4.61 -0.72
CA PRO A 49 -27.04 -4.80 -0.84
C PRO A 49 -27.68 -3.91 -1.92
N ARG A 50 -27.19 -2.67 -2.07
CA ARG A 50 -27.68 -1.74 -3.12
C ARG A 50 -27.50 -2.28 -4.53
N TYR A 51 -26.43 -3.06 -4.78
CA TYR A 51 -26.09 -3.64 -6.09
C TYR A 51 -26.44 -5.12 -6.19
N ARG A 52 -26.82 -5.74 -5.06
CA ARG A 52 -27.07 -7.19 -4.92
C ARG A 52 -25.91 -7.99 -5.49
N ASP A 53 -24.67 -7.55 -5.22
CA ASP A 53 -23.46 -8.17 -5.75
C ASP A 53 -22.41 -8.45 -4.68
N TRP A 54 -21.55 -9.42 -4.97
CA TRP A 54 -20.34 -9.72 -4.24
C TRP A 54 -19.13 -9.20 -5.01
N SER A 55 -18.24 -8.52 -4.32
CA SER A 55 -17.04 -7.94 -4.92
C SER A 55 -15.87 -7.89 -3.94
N TRP A 56 -14.70 -7.53 -4.46
CA TRP A 56 -13.57 -7.14 -3.63
C TRP A 56 -13.86 -5.83 -2.91
N PRO A 57 -13.38 -5.67 -1.66
CA PRO A 57 -13.49 -4.39 -0.95
C PRO A 57 -12.72 -3.29 -1.69
N LYS A 58 -13.38 -2.17 -1.95
CA LYS A 58 -12.85 -1.03 -2.70
C LYS A 58 -13.76 0.16 -2.67
N GLY A 59 -13.21 1.35 -2.73
CA GLY A 59 -14.00 2.57 -2.88
C GLY A 59 -13.26 3.68 -3.59
N LYS A 60 -13.81 4.88 -3.57
CA LYS A 60 -13.24 6.04 -4.25
C LYS A 60 -12.09 6.62 -3.43
N ALA A 61 -11.00 6.98 -4.12
CA ALA A 61 -9.99 7.81 -3.50
C ALA A 61 -10.57 9.19 -3.17
N GLU A 62 -10.25 9.69 -1.99
CA GLU A 62 -10.58 11.05 -1.58
C GLU A 62 -9.74 12.09 -2.34
N ARG A 63 -10.10 13.36 -2.18
CA ARG A 63 -9.35 14.43 -2.83
C ARG A 63 -7.90 14.43 -2.29
N ASN A 64 -6.94 14.39 -3.20
CA ASN A 64 -5.49 14.36 -2.91
C ASN A 64 -5.02 13.11 -2.14
N GLU A 65 -5.85 12.11 -1.96
CA GLU A 65 -5.46 10.86 -1.33
C GLU A 65 -4.62 10.01 -2.31
N PRO A 66 -3.43 9.53 -1.88
CA PRO A 66 -2.66 8.57 -2.66
C PRO A 66 -3.45 7.27 -2.86
N ILE A 67 -3.43 6.73 -4.07
CA ILE A 67 -4.23 5.54 -4.43
C ILE A 67 -3.95 4.31 -3.53
N PRO A 68 -2.68 4.00 -3.15
CA PRO A 68 -2.43 2.92 -2.20
C PRO A 68 -3.02 3.18 -0.80
N VAL A 69 -3.06 4.44 -0.36
CA VAL A 69 -3.68 4.81 0.94
C VAL A 69 -5.18 4.56 0.89
N ALA A 70 -5.84 4.99 -0.20
CA ALA A 70 -7.25 4.71 -0.43
C ALA A 70 -7.54 3.20 -0.42
N ALA A 71 -6.68 2.37 -1.04
CA ALA A 71 -6.86 0.92 -1.05
C ALA A 71 -6.87 0.33 0.35
N ALA A 72 -5.92 0.70 1.19
CA ALA A 72 -5.84 0.21 2.56
C ALA A 72 -7.00 0.71 3.44
N ARG A 73 -7.37 1.99 3.30
CA ARG A 73 -8.50 2.62 4.00
C ARG A 73 -9.83 1.95 3.66
N GLU A 74 -10.12 1.78 2.39
CA GLU A 74 -11.39 1.19 1.93
C GLU A 74 -11.56 -0.27 2.39
N VAL A 75 -10.48 -1.07 2.40
CA VAL A 75 -10.55 -2.42 2.97
C VAL A 75 -10.94 -2.36 4.45
N GLU A 76 -10.33 -1.45 5.21
CA GLU A 76 -10.63 -1.29 6.64
C GLU A 76 -12.05 -0.77 6.88
N GLU A 77 -12.52 0.23 6.13
CA GLU A 77 -13.87 0.78 6.21
C GLU A 77 -14.95 -0.27 5.90
N GLU A 78 -14.78 -1.00 4.80
CA GLU A 78 -15.77 -1.97 4.34
C GLU A 78 -15.77 -3.28 5.15
N THR A 79 -14.63 -3.66 5.75
CA THR A 79 -14.48 -4.99 6.37
C THR A 79 -14.05 -4.97 7.83
N GLY A 80 -13.49 -3.88 8.32
CA GLY A 80 -12.84 -3.80 9.63
C GLY A 80 -11.47 -4.49 9.68
N VAL A 81 -10.93 -4.94 8.53
CA VAL A 81 -9.67 -5.68 8.46
C VAL A 81 -8.53 -4.76 8.03
N LEU A 82 -7.48 -4.69 8.84
CA LEU A 82 -6.24 -4.02 8.47
C LEU A 82 -5.42 -4.89 7.53
N VAL A 83 -4.92 -4.30 6.44
CA VAL A 83 -4.04 -4.98 5.49
C VAL A 83 -2.79 -4.15 5.20
N SER A 84 -1.67 -4.83 4.96
CA SER A 84 -0.51 -4.27 4.26
C SER A 84 -0.62 -4.61 2.79
N LEU A 85 -0.40 -3.63 1.92
CA LEU A 85 -0.44 -3.85 0.48
C LEU A 85 0.81 -4.60 0.03
N GLY A 86 0.59 -5.64 -0.77
CA GLY A 86 1.64 -6.42 -1.41
C GLY A 86 1.75 -6.08 -2.91
N ALA A 87 1.88 -7.11 -3.74
CA ALA A 87 2.03 -6.94 -5.18
C ALA A 87 0.78 -6.30 -5.83
N PRO A 88 0.94 -5.40 -6.81
CA PRO A 88 -0.17 -4.86 -7.57
C PRO A 88 -0.84 -5.96 -8.40
N LEU A 89 -2.15 -5.84 -8.54
CA LEU A 89 -3.00 -6.68 -9.38
C LEU A 89 -3.52 -5.88 -10.58
N THR A 90 -4.18 -6.57 -11.51
CA THR A 90 -4.72 -5.94 -12.71
C THR A 90 -5.69 -4.80 -12.40
N THR A 91 -5.42 -3.61 -12.95
CA THR A 91 -6.32 -2.45 -12.86
C THR A 91 -7.56 -2.68 -13.69
N GLN A 92 -8.73 -2.42 -13.12
CA GLN A 92 -10.01 -2.48 -13.83
C GLN A 92 -10.39 -1.10 -14.36
N ARG A 93 -10.80 -1.02 -15.63
CA ARG A 93 -11.30 0.20 -16.28
C ARG A 93 -12.68 -0.06 -16.86
N TYR A 94 -13.63 0.83 -16.58
CA TYR A 94 -14.98 0.76 -17.15
C TYR A 94 -15.69 2.12 -17.11
N ARG A 95 -16.70 2.29 -17.96
CA ARG A 95 -17.55 3.49 -17.95
C ARG A 95 -18.68 3.32 -16.95
N LEU A 96 -18.94 4.37 -16.20
CA LEU A 96 -20.11 4.50 -15.35
C LEU A 96 -21.33 4.89 -16.18
N GLY A 97 -22.55 4.67 -15.67
CA GLY A 97 -23.79 5.14 -16.30
C GLY A 97 -23.84 6.66 -16.53
N SER A 98 -23.07 7.43 -15.77
CA SER A 98 -22.85 8.88 -15.97
C SER A 98 -21.90 9.23 -17.13
N GLY A 99 -21.36 8.26 -17.85
CA GLY A 99 -20.37 8.44 -18.92
C GLY A 99 -18.92 8.60 -18.45
N HIS A 100 -18.69 8.83 -17.16
CA HIS A 100 -17.34 8.98 -16.62
C HIS A 100 -16.56 7.65 -16.67
N LEU A 101 -15.26 7.73 -16.96
CA LEU A 101 -14.36 6.59 -16.85
C LEU A 101 -14.05 6.33 -15.36
N LYS A 102 -14.19 5.08 -14.93
CA LYS A 102 -13.73 4.65 -13.60
C LYS A 102 -12.53 3.72 -13.76
N GLU A 103 -11.46 4.03 -13.02
CA GLU A 103 -10.30 3.16 -12.82
C GLU A 103 -10.28 2.66 -11.37
N VAL A 104 -10.10 1.36 -11.21
CA VAL A 104 -9.98 0.74 -9.91
C VAL A 104 -8.65 0.01 -9.83
N TYR A 105 -7.79 0.46 -8.94
CA TYR A 105 -6.47 -0.09 -8.70
C TYR A 105 -6.54 -1.11 -7.57
N TYR A 106 -5.86 -2.24 -7.72
CA TYR A 106 -5.88 -3.30 -6.73
C TYR A 106 -4.49 -3.80 -6.39
N TRP A 107 -4.35 -4.25 -5.17
CA TRP A 107 -3.18 -4.94 -4.64
C TRP A 107 -3.60 -6.24 -3.94
N THR A 108 -2.65 -7.15 -3.74
CA THR A 108 -2.82 -8.19 -2.74
C THR A 108 -2.81 -7.55 -1.36
N GLY A 109 -3.66 -8.00 -0.44
CA GLY A 109 -3.70 -7.50 0.94
C GLY A 109 -3.25 -8.58 1.91
N ASN A 110 -2.16 -8.33 2.64
CA ASN A 110 -1.65 -9.22 3.69
C ASN A 110 -2.11 -8.72 5.07
N LEU A 111 -2.50 -9.63 5.95
CA LEU A 111 -2.95 -9.30 7.32
C LEU A 111 -1.79 -9.05 8.30
N ASP A 112 -0.56 -9.33 7.89
CA ASP A 112 0.62 -9.03 8.69
C ASP A 112 0.97 -7.55 8.56
N VAL A 113 0.34 -6.73 9.41
CA VAL A 113 0.56 -5.29 9.47
C VAL A 113 1.55 -5.00 10.58
N SER A 114 2.69 -4.41 10.23
CA SER A 114 3.73 -4.05 11.21
C SER A 114 3.19 -3.13 12.31
N ARG A 115 3.84 -3.17 13.49
CA ARG A 115 3.47 -2.28 14.62
C ARG A 115 3.54 -0.81 14.20
N ALA A 116 4.58 -0.41 13.48
CA ALA A 116 4.74 0.96 13.01
C ALA A 116 3.62 1.37 12.06
N ALA A 117 3.32 0.54 11.05
CA ALA A 117 2.23 0.81 10.12
C ALA A 117 0.86 0.88 10.82
N ARG A 118 0.62 0.05 11.82
CA ARG A 118 -0.62 0.09 12.60
C ARG A 118 -0.74 1.38 13.43
N ALA A 119 0.34 1.81 14.07
CA ALA A 119 0.36 3.01 14.90
C ALA A 119 0.22 4.31 14.10
N THR A 120 0.63 4.30 12.82
CA THR A 120 0.55 5.47 11.93
C THR A 120 -0.78 5.60 11.20
N ARG A 121 -1.69 4.61 11.28
CA ARG A 121 -3.01 4.67 10.66
C ARG A 121 -3.96 5.55 11.45
N LYS A 122 -4.68 6.39 10.73
CA LYS A 122 -5.81 7.13 11.31
C LYS A 122 -7.00 6.18 11.46
N PRO A 123 -7.80 6.32 12.52
CA PRO A 123 -9.07 5.61 12.63
C PRO A 123 -9.96 5.90 11.42
N VAL A 124 -10.62 4.88 10.90
CA VAL A 124 -11.58 5.01 9.79
C VAL A 124 -13.00 4.70 10.27
N ALA A 125 -13.98 5.38 9.70
CA ALA A 125 -15.37 5.09 9.95
C ALA A 125 -15.76 3.78 9.23
N LYS A 126 -16.49 2.92 9.92
CA LYS A 126 -17.00 1.69 9.30
C LYS A 126 -18.08 2.02 8.27
N ALA A 127 -18.02 1.37 7.11
CA ALA A 127 -19.05 1.48 6.08
C ALA A 127 -20.44 1.13 6.66
N SER A 128 -21.46 1.85 6.19
CA SER A 128 -22.83 1.59 6.63
C SER A 128 -23.35 0.23 6.14
N LYS A 129 -24.25 -0.38 6.90
CA LYS A 129 -24.90 -1.64 6.47
C LYS A 129 -25.71 -1.51 5.17
N LYS A 130 -26.08 -0.29 4.78
CA LYS A 130 -26.72 -0.02 3.49
C LYS A 130 -25.73 -0.09 2.33
N GLU A 131 -24.45 0.09 2.60
CA GLU A 131 -23.36 0.01 1.64
C GLU A 131 -22.74 -1.38 1.62
N ILE A 132 -22.32 -1.87 2.79
CA ILE A 132 -21.75 -3.20 2.99
C ILE A 132 -22.47 -3.85 4.17
N ASP A 133 -23.25 -4.90 3.91
CA ASP A 133 -23.96 -5.63 4.95
C ASP A 133 -23.20 -6.87 5.43
N ILE A 134 -22.41 -7.50 4.54
CA ILE A 134 -21.64 -8.70 4.85
C ILE A 134 -20.20 -8.54 4.34
N ALA A 135 -19.23 -8.84 5.20
CA ALA A 135 -17.85 -9.11 4.84
C ALA A 135 -17.51 -10.56 5.26
N SER A 136 -17.07 -11.39 4.32
CA SER A 136 -16.92 -12.83 4.58
C SER A 136 -15.63 -13.39 4.00
N TRP A 137 -14.94 -14.20 4.80
CA TRP A 137 -13.82 -15.01 4.37
C TRP A 137 -14.31 -16.30 3.74
N MET A 138 -13.77 -16.65 2.59
CA MET A 138 -14.16 -17.88 1.90
C MET A 138 -13.01 -18.46 1.07
N SER A 139 -13.08 -19.75 0.74
CA SER A 139 -12.11 -20.37 -0.15
C SER A 139 -12.15 -19.73 -1.55
N PRO A 140 -11.06 -19.78 -2.32
CA PRO A 140 -11.04 -19.29 -3.70
C PRO A 140 -12.16 -19.91 -4.59
N ASP A 141 -12.47 -21.19 -4.41
CA ASP A 141 -13.54 -21.85 -5.18
C ASP A 141 -14.90 -21.23 -4.86
N ARG A 142 -15.21 -21.07 -3.57
CA ARG A 142 -16.45 -20.41 -3.15
C ARG A 142 -16.50 -18.95 -3.58
N ALA A 143 -15.38 -18.23 -3.50
CA ALA A 143 -15.27 -16.86 -3.98
C ALA A 143 -15.55 -16.75 -5.49
N ARG A 144 -15.12 -17.72 -6.29
CA ARG A 144 -15.38 -17.76 -7.74
C ARG A 144 -16.87 -17.87 -8.06
N GLU A 145 -17.60 -18.66 -7.27
CA GLU A 145 -19.07 -18.78 -7.41
C GLU A 145 -19.78 -17.48 -6.98
N MET A 146 -19.34 -16.89 -5.88
CA MET A 146 -19.98 -15.71 -5.31
C MET A 146 -19.71 -14.42 -6.09
N LEU A 147 -18.47 -14.22 -6.57
CA LEU A 147 -18.09 -13.00 -7.30
C LEU A 147 -18.99 -12.77 -8.51
N THR A 148 -19.70 -11.66 -8.51
CA THR A 148 -20.72 -11.37 -9.52
C THR A 148 -20.12 -10.90 -10.84
N ARG A 149 -18.99 -10.17 -10.80
CA ARG A 149 -18.41 -9.52 -11.97
C ARG A 149 -17.26 -10.34 -12.57
N ARG A 150 -17.24 -10.43 -13.91
CA ARG A 150 -16.18 -11.13 -14.64
C ARG A 150 -14.77 -10.57 -14.32
N GLY A 151 -14.64 -9.25 -14.15
CA GLY A 151 -13.37 -8.62 -13.79
C GLY A 151 -12.85 -9.10 -12.44
N ASP A 152 -13.74 -9.24 -11.45
CA ASP A 152 -13.37 -9.71 -10.11
C ASP A 152 -12.96 -11.18 -10.12
N ARG A 153 -13.64 -12.02 -10.94
CA ARG A 153 -13.24 -13.43 -11.13
C ARG A 153 -11.89 -13.59 -11.83
N ARG A 154 -11.56 -12.71 -12.79
CA ARG A 154 -10.23 -12.70 -13.42
C ARG A 154 -9.14 -12.38 -12.40
N MET A 155 -9.38 -11.42 -11.53
CA MET A 155 -8.45 -11.05 -10.46
C MET A 155 -8.24 -12.19 -9.46
N LEU A 156 -9.30 -12.93 -9.11
CA LEU A 156 -9.17 -14.16 -8.32
C LEU A 156 -8.28 -15.20 -9.03
N THR A 157 -8.46 -15.37 -10.33
CA THR A 157 -7.62 -16.28 -11.12
C THR A 157 -6.15 -15.83 -11.10
N GLU A 158 -5.90 -14.53 -11.25
CA GLU A 158 -4.54 -13.97 -11.12
C GLU A 158 -3.92 -14.27 -9.75
N LEU A 159 -4.67 -14.04 -8.65
CA LEU A 159 -4.22 -14.33 -7.29
C LEU A 159 -3.90 -15.82 -7.09
N VAL A 160 -4.80 -16.72 -7.55
CA VAL A 160 -4.62 -18.17 -7.45
C VAL A 160 -3.37 -18.62 -8.23
N ASN A 161 -3.15 -18.08 -9.42
CA ASN A 161 -1.98 -18.39 -10.24
C ASN A 161 -0.68 -17.89 -9.55
N ARG A 162 -0.70 -16.70 -8.95
CA ARG A 162 0.43 -16.20 -8.14
C ARG A 162 0.69 -17.13 -6.94
N ALA A 163 -0.35 -17.56 -6.24
CA ALA A 163 -0.22 -18.49 -5.13
C ALA A 163 0.43 -19.80 -5.55
N ALA A 164 0.03 -20.36 -6.69
CA ALA A 164 0.60 -21.60 -7.23
C ALA A 164 2.09 -21.45 -7.62
N ARG A 165 2.53 -20.26 -8.05
CA ARG A 165 3.93 -19.96 -8.37
C ARG A 165 4.78 -19.52 -7.17
N GLY A 166 4.22 -19.49 -5.95
CA GLY A 166 4.95 -19.00 -4.78
C GLY A 166 5.04 -17.47 -4.68
N GLU A 167 4.28 -16.73 -5.47
CA GLU A 167 4.29 -15.27 -5.55
C GLU A 167 3.20 -14.60 -4.68
N LEU A 168 2.52 -15.36 -3.83
CA LEU A 168 1.48 -14.82 -2.94
C LEU A 168 2.10 -14.11 -1.73
N ILE A 169 3.17 -14.67 -1.20
CA ILE A 169 3.88 -14.13 -0.05
C ILE A 169 5.09 -13.36 -0.58
N THR A 170 5.04 -12.05 -0.48
CA THR A 170 6.11 -11.16 -0.93
C THR A 170 6.56 -10.25 0.21
N SER A 171 7.82 -9.86 0.20
CA SER A 171 8.34 -8.77 1.01
C SER A 171 8.24 -7.47 0.21
N THR A 172 7.80 -6.39 0.85
CA THR A 172 7.75 -5.08 0.22
C THR A 172 8.97 -4.26 0.63
N THR A 173 9.78 -3.87 -0.35
CA THR A 173 10.87 -2.90 -0.17
C THR A 173 10.46 -1.58 -0.79
N VAL A 174 10.54 -0.51 0.00
CA VAL A 174 10.23 0.86 -0.45
C VAL A 174 11.53 1.63 -0.54
N LEU A 175 11.89 2.05 -1.74
CA LEU A 175 13.03 2.92 -1.98
C LEU A 175 12.55 4.37 -1.97
N LEU A 176 13.09 5.18 -1.05
CA LEU A 176 12.76 6.59 -0.92
C LEU A 176 13.96 7.47 -1.28
N ARG A 177 13.71 8.46 -2.12
CA ARG A 177 14.61 9.61 -2.24
C ARG A 177 14.27 10.61 -1.14
N SER A 178 15.27 11.39 -0.65
CA SER A 178 15.02 12.51 0.25
C SER A 178 13.96 13.47 -0.31
N ALA A 179 13.10 13.96 0.57
CA ALA A 179 12.17 15.04 0.26
C ALA A 179 12.92 16.32 -0.11
N ASP A 180 12.18 17.35 -0.55
CA ASP A 180 12.74 18.62 -0.97
C ASP A 180 13.58 19.25 0.15
N ALA A 181 14.84 19.55 -0.13
CA ALA A 181 15.76 20.14 0.83
C ALA A 181 16.03 21.62 0.51
N VAL A 182 16.53 22.38 1.48
CA VAL A 182 16.97 23.76 1.26
C VAL A 182 17.91 23.80 0.06
N ASP A 183 17.78 24.81 -0.78
CA ASP A 183 18.62 25.00 -1.96
C ASP A 183 20.11 24.99 -1.60
N ARG A 184 20.91 24.23 -2.37
CA ARG A 184 22.37 24.11 -2.13
C ARG A 184 23.08 25.47 -2.13
N GLY A 185 22.68 26.37 -3.03
CA GLY A 185 23.27 27.71 -3.12
C GLY A 185 22.94 28.64 -1.95
N LYS A 186 21.92 28.27 -1.14
CA LYS A 186 21.50 29.01 0.06
C LYS A 186 21.97 28.36 1.37
N TRP A 187 22.59 27.18 1.29
CA TRP A 187 23.08 26.45 2.44
C TRP A 187 24.58 26.65 2.58
N GLY A 188 24.99 27.36 3.64
CA GLY A 188 26.39 27.75 3.88
C GLY A 188 27.24 26.69 4.58
N GLU A 189 26.68 25.51 4.89
CA GLU A 189 27.38 24.44 5.60
C GLU A 189 27.58 23.21 4.70
N THR A 190 27.99 22.08 5.29
CA THR A 190 28.19 20.82 4.59
C THR A 190 26.87 20.22 4.11
N GLU A 191 26.91 19.48 3.00
CA GLU A 191 25.73 18.83 2.41
C GLU A 191 25.05 17.86 3.42
N SER A 192 25.81 17.21 4.28
CA SER A 192 25.31 16.28 5.29
C SER A 192 24.39 16.95 6.33
N THR A 193 24.59 18.24 6.60
CA THR A 193 23.78 18.99 7.57
C THR A 193 22.63 19.75 6.93
N ARG A 194 22.48 19.71 5.59
CA ARG A 194 21.45 20.42 4.84
C ARG A 194 20.05 19.85 5.17
N PRO A 195 19.14 20.69 5.74
CA PRO A 195 17.83 20.25 6.18
C PRO A 195 16.81 20.21 5.04
N LEU A 196 15.67 19.62 5.31
CA LEU A 196 14.49 19.76 4.44
C LEU A 196 14.05 21.22 4.37
N SER A 197 13.54 21.62 3.20
CA SER A 197 12.78 22.85 3.06
C SER A 197 11.42 22.75 3.75
N ARG A 198 10.66 23.86 3.82
CA ARG A 198 9.27 23.82 4.27
C ARG A 198 8.41 22.84 3.44
N LEU A 199 8.61 22.82 2.13
CA LEU A 199 7.93 21.88 1.22
C LEU A 199 8.33 20.44 1.55
N GLY A 200 9.62 20.18 1.75
CA GLY A 200 10.11 18.85 2.11
C GLY A 200 9.57 18.34 3.44
N GLY A 201 9.42 19.23 4.42
CA GLY A 201 8.77 18.89 5.68
C GLY A 201 7.31 18.43 5.49
N ALA A 202 6.55 19.13 4.65
CA ALA A 202 5.18 18.71 4.29
C ALA A 202 5.17 17.35 3.55
N GLN A 203 6.08 17.17 2.58
CA GLN A 203 6.23 15.89 1.86
C GLN A 203 6.55 14.73 2.80
N ALA A 204 7.42 14.94 3.80
CA ALA A 204 7.76 13.92 4.80
C ALA A 204 6.53 13.48 5.63
N ILE A 205 5.64 14.41 5.97
CA ILE A 205 4.37 14.11 6.64
C ILE A 205 3.42 13.33 5.70
N ASP A 206 3.32 13.74 4.44
CA ASP A 206 2.46 13.09 3.45
C ASP A 206 2.91 11.66 3.10
N LEU A 207 4.18 11.31 3.33
CA LEU A 207 4.69 9.95 3.18
C LEU A 207 4.20 8.99 4.26
N VAL A 208 3.82 9.48 5.45
CA VAL A 208 3.43 8.63 6.59
C VAL A 208 2.31 7.66 6.24
N PRO A 209 1.14 8.08 5.71
CA PRO A 209 0.08 7.15 5.35
C PRO A 209 0.48 6.21 4.21
N LEU A 210 1.33 6.64 3.28
CA LEU A 210 1.79 5.80 2.18
C LEU A 210 2.68 4.65 2.67
N LEU A 211 3.65 4.93 3.54
CA LEU A 211 4.51 3.91 4.15
C LEU A 211 3.69 2.94 5.02
N SER A 212 2.67 3.47 5.70
CA SER A 212 1.72 2.67 6.47
C SER A 212 0.91 1.72 5.59
N ALA A 213 0.41 2.17 4.43
CA ALA A 213 -0.35 1.34 3.50
C ALA A 213 0.45 0.12 3.03
N PHE A 214 1.75 0.27 2.82
CA PHE A 214 2.66 -0.82 2.46
C PHE A 214 3.22 -1.61 3.66
N GLY A 215 2.79 -1.30 4.88
CA GLY A 215 3.14 -2.08 6.06
C GLY A 215 4.61 -1.98 6.49
N VAL A 216 5.31 -0.89 6.15
CA VAL A 216 6.74 -0.72 6.45
C VAL A 216 7.01 -0.96 7.93
N GLY A 217 7.86 -1.93 8.24
CA GLY A 217 8.20 -2.32 9.61
C GLY A 217 9.60 -1.91 10.06
N ARG A 218 10.52 -1.76 9.10
CA ARG A 218 11.90 -1.36 9.34
C ARG A 218 12.23 -0.17 8.46
N THR A 219 12.97 0.79 9.01
CA THR A 219 13.37 1.99 8.27
C THR A 219 14.87 2.18 8.39
N TYR A 220 15.53 2.22 7.24
CA TYR A 220 16.95 2.53 7.11
C TYR A 220 17.10 3.86 6.40
N THR A 221 18.09 4.66 6.81
CA THR A 221 18.36 5.96 6.20
C THR A 221 19.84 6.27 6.19
N SER A 222 20.25 7.16 5.29
CA SER A 222 21.51 7.86 5.40
C SER A 222 21.52 8.76 6.67
N PRO A 223 22.64 8.97 7.35
CA PRO A 223 22.76 9.90 8.46
C PRO A 223 22.61 11.38 8.02
N TRP A 224 22.59 11.65 6.74
CA TRP A 224 22.39 13.01 6.24
C TRP A 224 21.03 13.58 6.65
N ARG A 225 21.06 14.81 7.12
CA ARG A 225 19.90 15.46 7.76
C ARG A 225 18.62 15.43 6.90
N ALA A 226 18.71 15.73 5.61
CA ALA A 226 17.54 15.68 4.73
C ALA A 226 16.95 14.25 4.62
N CYS A 227 17.80 13.22 4.62
CA CYS A 227 17.35 11.83 4.54
C CYS A 227 16.65 11.39 5.83
N SER A 228 17.28 11.61 6.99
CA SER A 228 16.69 11.25 8.29
C SER A 228 15.41 12.04 8.57
N GLN A 229 15.36 13.33 8.21
CA GLN A 229 14.14 14.15 8.32
C GLN A 229 13.01 13.66 7.40
N THR A 230 13.31 13.06 6.25
CA THR A 230 12.29 12.56 5.33
C THR A 230 11.49 11.39 5.93
N VAL A 231 12.16 10.47 6.60
CA VAL A 231 11.51 9.27 7.18
C VAL A 231 11.21 9.42 8.66
N GLY A 232 11.75 10.45 9.29
CA GLY A 232 11.61 10.74 10.73
C GLY A 232 10.16 10.75 11.22
N PRO A 233 9.21 11.45 10.55
CA PRO A 233 7.81 11.47 10.96
C PRO A 233 7.19 10.08 11.04
N TYR A 234 7.47 9.21 10.06
CA TYR A 234 6.98 7.83 10.09
C TYR A 234 7.57 7.03 11.26
N ALA A 235 8.88 7.16 11.50
CA ALA A 235 9.54 6.47 12.59
C ALA A 235 9.02 6.93 13.96
N VAL A 236 8.85 8.23 14.16
CA VAL A 236 8.36 8.81 15.43
C VAL A 236 6.92 8.39 15.71
N ILE A 237 6.00 8.61 14.77
CA ILE A 237 4.58 8.27 14.93
C ILE A 237 4.40 6.75 15.09
N GLY A 238 5.13 5.96 14.29
CA GLY A 238 5.11 4.50 14.31
C GLY A 238 5.82 3.89 15.52
N GLN A 239 6.44 4.70 16.39
CA GLN A 239 7.26 4.22 17.50
C GLN A 239 8.32 3.20 17.06
N GLY A 240 8.80 3.36 15.82
CA GLY A 240 9.79 2.50 15.19
C GLY A 240 11.21 3.04 15.40
N LYS A 241 12.20 2.15 15.28
CA LYS A 241 13.61 2.55 15.28
C LYS A 241 14.01 2.98 13.88
N LEU A 242 14.54 4.20 13.75
CA LEU A 242 15.23 4.65 12.56
C LEU A 242 16.69 4.17 12.64
N SER A 243 17.13 3.39 11.66
CA SER A 243 18.51 2.90 11.60
C SER A 243 19.30 3.67 10.56
N GLU A 244 20.21 4.51 11.03
CA GLU A 244 21.14 5.24 10.16
C GLU A 244 22.27 4.32 9.70
N LYS A 245 22.63 4.44 8.42
CA LYS A 245 23.65 3.61 7.75
C LYS A 245 24.53 4.51 6.88
N ASP A 246 25.82 4.56 7.22
CA ASP A 246 26.80 5.39 6.51
C ASP A 246 26.95 5.01 5.03
N PHE A 247 26.79 3.73 4.70
CA PHE A 247 26.86 3.25 3.33
C PHE A 247 25.67 3.70 2.44
N LEU A 248 24.61 4.28 3.03
CA LEU A 248 23.51 4.91 2.28
C LEU A 248 23.78 6.39 1.94
N THR A 249 24.98 6.90 2.16
CA THR A 249 25.37 8.23 1.72
C THR A 249 25.73 8.24 0.22
N GLU A 250 25.53 9.37 -0.44
CA GLU A 250 25.90 9.55 -1.86
C GLU A 250 27.39 9.24 -2.07
N ALA A 251 28.24 9.66 -1.14
CA ALA A 251 29.70 9.41 -1.19
C ALA A 251 30.06 7.92 -1.08
N SER A 252 29.36 7.16 -0.26
CA SER A 252 29.59 5.73 -0.08
C SER A 252 29.01 4.91 -1.24
N MET A 253 27.79 5.23 -1.69
CA MET A 253 27.13 4.57 -2.83
C MET A 253 27.90 4.73 -4.13
N GLY A 254 28.60 5.86 -4.32
CA GLY A 254 29.47 6.07 -5.47
C GLY A 254 30.76 5.21 -5.46
N LYS A 255 31.15 4.67 -4.31
CA LYS A 255 32.32 3.82 -4.14
C LYS A 255 31.96 2.32 -4.17
N ASP A 256 30.97 1.94 -3.40
CA ASP A 256 30.49 0.57 -3.28
C ASP A 256 29.00 0.54 -2.87
N SER A 257 28.16 -0.05 -3.71
CA SER A 257 26.73 -0.23 -3.43
C SER A 257 26.39 -1.59 -2.82
N GLY A 258 27.33 -2.52 -2.72
CA GLY A 258 27.11 -3.87 -2.20
C GLY A 258 26.41 -3.90 -0.85
N PRO A 259 26.89 -3.18 0.19
CA PRO A 259 26.27 -3.18 1.51
C PRO A 259 24.81 -2.69 1.54
N ALA A 260 24.38 -1.89 0.54
CA ALA A 260 23.01 -1.42 0.45
C ALA A 260 22.06 -2.47 -0.16
N VAL A 261 22.60 -3.43 -0.91
CA VAL A 261 21.83 -4.52 -1.51
C VAL A 261 21.52 -5.60 -0.46
N ASP A 262 22.35 -5.71 0.57
CA ASP A 262 22.26 -6.73 1.63
C ASP A 262 21.36 -6.31 2.82
N LEU A 263 20.66 -5.18 2.72
CA LEU A 263 19.68 -4.69 3.74
C LEU A 263 18.35 -5.43 3.67
#